data_5e6dd200f873c496360197bebfea616d
#
_entry.id   5e6dd200f873c496360197bebfea616d
#
_cell.length_a   1.000
_cell.length_b   1.000
_cell.length_c   1.000
_cell.angle_alpha   90.00
_cell.angle_beta   90.00
_cell.angle_gamma   90.00
#
_symmetry.space_group_name_H-M   'P 1'
#
loop_
_entity.id
_entity.type
_entity.pdbx_description
1 polymer ?
#
loop_
_entity_poly.entity_id
_entity_poly.type
_entity_poly.pdbx_seq_one_letter_code
_entity_poly.pdbx_strand_id
1 'polypeptide(L)'
;MRRLSLVPLALVAAAMACRGRASADESASAAATVAAQTAAATARPFARVVRAIGTVTPRPGHYAELAAPGPTRVARIFVAPDQRVQEGDSLVEFERAPFDAAAQSAATALEAAQRTHARAVRLVQAGILPEKDSDQAASELAQAQAAAVTARRNQQLATLRAPLAGVVTRMTAVLGASVDASQPLVQIADPAALDIVCNVSPAEAARLQAGDSVALSTGETAPGDPLTSGVVTGVAAVVDSVSRAVAVRIHVRRPGRALRIGESVFARIVTAIAPRAVTIPVAALVPAPDGEGFQVFVVDSGSVAHVRSVTVGGRSESTVEILSGLQAGEIVVTSGAYGVADGARIVRSPSVAR
;
A
#
# COMPACT_ATOMS: atom_id res chain seq x y z
N MET A 1 82.75 -8.54 16.38
CA MET A 1 83.58 -7.32 16.67
C MET A 1 82.80 -6.53 17.69
N ARG A 2 83.29 -6.59 18.89
CA ARG A 2 83.66 -5.50 19.82
C ARG A 2 82.45 -4.67 20.31
N ARG A 3 82.16 -4.64 21.51
CA ARG A 3 82.71 -4.55 22.91
C ARG A 3 81.80 -3.64 23.66
N LEU A 4 81.18 -4.06 24.75
CA LEU A 4 81.69 -3.89 26.16
C LEU A 4 81.71 -2.42 26.63
N SER A 5 80.94 -2.12 27.68
CA SER A 5 81.44 -1.78 29.06
C SER A 5 80.21 -1.35 29.86
N LEU A 6 79.76 -1.98 30.89
CA LEU A 6 80.24 -2.08 32.28
C LEU A 6 80.29 -0.73 33.06
N VAL A 7 79.25 -0.51 33.98
CA VAL A 7 79.39 -0.54 35.48
C VAL A 7 80.20 0.62 36.10
N PRO A 8 80.06 1.08 37.39
CA PRO A 8 79.10 0.75 38.46
C PRO A 8 78.74 1.90 39.43
N LEU A 9 77.99 1.51 40.48
CA LEU A 9 78.14 1.78 41.94
C LEU A 9 77.78 3.13 42.50
N ALA A 10 77.03 3.22 43.44
CA ALA A 10 76.93 2.97 44.87
C ALA A 10 76.10 4.03 45.56
N LEU A 11 75.23 3.58 46.36
CA LEU A 11 75.08 3.71 47.82
C LEU A 11 74.74 5.08 48.37
N VAL A 12 73.62 5.20 49.06
CA VAL A 12 73.54 5.30 50.53
C VAL A 12 72.11 5.45 50.99
N ALA A 13 71.75 4.67 51.94
CA ALA A 13 70.48 4.63 52.68
C ALA A 13 70.27 5.85 53.54
N ALA A 14 69.03 6.29 53.70
CA ALA A 14 68.54 6.85 54.95
C ALA A 14 67.05 6.63 55.09
N ALA A 15 66.68 5.85 56.06
CA ALA A 15 65.34 5.59 56.55
C ALA A 15 64.75 6.86 57.17
N MET A 16 63.47 7.13 56.88
CA MET A 16 62.59 7.67 57.92
C MET A 16 61.14 7.32 57.61
N ALA A 17 60.58 6.57 58.53
CA ALA A 17 59.17 6.21 58.58
C ALA A 17 58.27 7.45 58.77
N CYS A 18 57.26 7.60 57.88
CA CYS A 18 56.03 8.28 58.22
C CYS A 18 54.89 7.39 57.81
N ARG A 19 54.26 6.75 58.79
CA ARG A 19 52.93 6.16 58.69
C ARG A 19 51.92 7.25 58.38
N GLY A 20 51.67 7.45 57.12
CA GLY A 20 50.47 8.18 56.64
C GLY A 20 49.36 7.14 56.48
N ARG A 21 48.37 7.23 57.33
CA ARG A 21 47.10 6.53 57.31
C ARG A 21 46.39 6.90 56.01
N ALA A 22 46.40 6.03 55.03
CA ALA A 22 45.57 6.16 53.86
C ALA A 22 44.13 6.03 54.33
N SER A 23 43.45 7.15 54.51
CA SER A 23 42.01 7.27 54.53
C SER A 23 41.53 6.76 53.15
N ALA A 24 40.89 5.62 53.11
CA ALA A 24 40.06 5.27 51.99
C ALA A 24 38.97 6.33 51.93
N ASP A 25 39.21 7.34 51.11
CA ASP A 25 38.19 8.25 50.67
C ASP A 25 37.25 7.45 49.74
N GLU A 26 36.25 6.87 50.38
CA GLU A 26 35.07 6.31 49.70
C GLU A 26 34.37 7.52 49.11
N SER A 27 34.83 7.93 47.92
CA SER A 27 34.17 8.93 47.12
C SER A 27 32.76 8.41 46.86
N ALA A 28 31.86 8.69 47.77
CA ALA A 28 30.44 8.68 47.47
C ALA A 28 30.27 9.53 46.22
N SER A 29 30.10 8.89 45.07
CA SER A 29 29.81 9.53 43.80
C SER A 29 28.62 10.44 44.06
N ALA A 30 28.91 11.75 44.16
CA ALA A 30 27.86 12.74 44.31
C ALA A 30 26.87 12.54 43.17
N ALA A 31 25.66 12.11 43.47
CA ALA A 31 24.65 11.83 42.48
C ALA A 31 24.53 13.05 41.55
N ALA A 32 24.87 12.85 40.28
CA ALA A 32 24.86 13.94 39.30
C ALA A 32 23.46 14.55 39.29
N THR A 33 23.40 15.86 39.54
CA THR A 33 22.12 16.58 39.53
C THR A 33 21.84 17.06 38.12
N VAL A 34 20.78 16.56 37.51
CA VAL A 34 20.41 16.88 36.12
C VAL A 34 19.08 17.62 36.11
N ALA A 35 19.04 18.76 35.42
CA ALA A 35 17.81 19.51 35.19
C ALA A 35 17.09 18.82 33.99
N ALA A 36 15.92 18.28 34.23
CA ALA A 36 15.15 17.56 33.22
C ALA A 36 13.65 17.85 33.33
N GLN A 37 12.96 17.73 32.19
CA GLN A 37 11.49 17.75 32.19
C GLN A 37 10.97 16.33 32.45
N THR A 38 9.85 16.26 33.11
CA THR A 38 9.20 14.99 33.44
C THR A 38 7.74 14.99 33.01
N ALA A 39 7.21 13.82 32.68
CA ALA A 39 5.80 13.60 32.42
C ALA A 39 5.30 12.36 33.17
N ALA A 40 4.04 12.37 33.57
CA ALA A 40 3.42 11.17 34.14
C ALA A 40 3.00 10.21 33.03
N ALA A 41 3.25 8.93 33.25
CA ALA A 41 2.67 7.86 32.44
C ALA A 41 1.14 7.83 32.67
N THR A 42 0.36 7.94 31.61
CA THR A 42 -1.10 8.03 31.69
C THR A 42 -1.76 6.80 31.08
N ALA A 43 -2.78 6.28 31.75
CA ALA A 43 -3.65 5.25 31.16
C ALA A 43 -4.75 5.94 30.35
N ARG A 44 -4.72 5.78 29.04
CA ARG A 44 -5.71 6.37 28.13
C ARG A 44 -5.95 5.48 26.91
N PRO A 45 -7.09 5.67 26.21
CA PRO A 45 -7.29 4.97 24.95
C PRO A 45 -6.17 5.30 23.96
N PHE A 46 -5.59 4.27 23.37
CA PHE A 46 -4.54 4.41 22.36
C PHE A 46 -4.95 3.65 21.10
N ALA A 47 -5.03 4.39 19.99
CA ALA A 47 -5.30 3.79 18.68
C ALA A 47 -3.98 3.35 18.03
N ARG A 48 -3.87 2.07 17.73
CA ARG A 48 -2.78 1.53 16.93
C ARG A 48 -3.09 1.79 15.47
N VAL A 49 -2.17 2.44 14.78
CA VAL A 49 -2.39 2.93 13.43
C VAL A 49 -1.31 2.40 12.50
N VAL A 50 -1.71 1.89 11.35
CA VAL A 50 -0.84 1.64 10.20
C VAL A 50 -0.96 2.83 9.26
N ARG A 51 0.18 3.39 8.86
CA ARG A 51 0.25 4.49 7.89
C ARG A 51 0.67 3.92 6.55
N ALA A 52 -0.05 4.29 5.50
CA ALA A 52 0.26 3.85 4.15
C ALA A 52 -0.02 4.98 3.14
N ILE A 53 0.69 4.92 2.02
CA ILE A 53 0.36 5.75 0.87
C ILE A 53 -0.44 4.88 -0.08
N GLY A 54 -1.57 5.41 -0.55
CA GLY A 54 -2.44 4.75 -1.50
C GLY A 54 -2.63 5.57 -2.76
N THR A 55 -3.05 4.89 -3.81
CA THR A 55 -3.42 5.51 -5.08
C THR A 55 -4.92 5.33 -5.31
N VAL A 56 -5.58 6.39 -5.74
CA VAL A 56 -6.99 6.35 -6.11
C VAL A 56 -7.14 5.56 -7.41
N THR A 57 -7.93 4.51 -7.38
CA THR A 57 -8.21 3.63 -8.52
C THR A 57 -9.71 3.46 -8.72
N PRO A 58 -10.17 3.23 -9.95
CA PRO A 58 -11.56 2.85 -10.17
C PRO A 58 -11.88 1.54 -9.46
N ARG A 59 -13.11 1.42 -8.95
CA ARG A 59 -13.58 0.17 -8.36
C ARG A 59 -13.69 -0.90 -9.44
N PRO A 60 -13.39 -2.18 -9.12
CA PRO A 60 -13.64 -3.30 -10.03
C PRO A 60 -15.08 -3.29 -10.57
N GLY A 61 -15.23 -3.47 -11.89
CA GLY A 61 -16.52 -3.38 -12.57
C GLY A 61 -16.95 -1.96 -12.98
N HIS A 62 -16.26 -0.91 -12.55
CA HIS A 62 -16.50 0.50 -12.91
C HIS A 62 -15.37 1.10 -13.76
N TYR A 63 -14.67 0.24 -14.47
CA TYR A 63 -13.56 0.60 -15.34
C TYR A 63 -13.54 -0.33 -16.54
N ALA A 64 -13.28 0.22 -17.72
CA ALA A 64 -13.17 -0.53 -18.95
C ALA A 64 -11.98 -0.05 -19.79
N GLU A 65 -11.22 -1.01 -20.30
CA GLU A 65 -10.20 -0.80 -21.32
C GLU A 65 -10.70 -1.39 -22.63
N LEU A 66 -10.68 -0.59 -23.66
CA LEU A 66 -11.28 -0.92 -24.95
C LEU A 66 -10.20 -0.90 -26.02
N ALA A 67 -10.07 -2.00 -26.77
CA ALA A 67 -9.13 -2.19 -27.87
C ALA A 67 -9.87 -2.47 -29.19
N ALA A 68 -9.15 -2.43 -30.30
CA ALA A 68 -9.69 -2.82 -31.59
C ALA A 68 -10.01 -4.33 -31.63
N PRO A 69 -10.99 -4.79 -32.44
CA PRO A 69 -11.34 -6.20 -32.56
C PRO A 69 -10.29 -7.03 -33.32
N GLY A 70 -9.38 -6.38 -33.98
CA GLY A 70 -8.29 -6.95 -34.76
C GLY A 70 -7.53 -5.87 -35.52
N PRO A 71 -6.55 -6.22 -36.37
CA PRO A 71 -5.81 -5.27 -37.17
C PRO A 71 -6.75 -4.44 -38.04
N THR A 72 -6.73 -3.13 -37.86
CA THR A 72 -7.62 -2.21 -38.58
C THR A 72 -7.06 -0.78 -38.52
N ARG A 73 -7.79 0.18 -39.12
CA ARG A 73 -7.44 1.59 -39.10
C ARG A 73 -8.53 2.41 -38.45
N VAL A 74 -8.15 3.42 -37.67
CA VAL A 74 -9.09 4.36 -37.06
C VAL A 74 -9.68 5.29 -38.15
N ALA A 75 -10.97 5.20 -38.36
CA ALA A 75 -11.69 5.99 -39.35
C ALA A 75 -12.28 7.29 -38.75
N ARG A 76 -12.80 7.23 -37.52
CA ARG A 76 -13.36 8.40 -36.82
C ARG A 76 -13.16 8.26 -35.31
N ILE A 77 -13.05 9.40 -34.64
CA ILE A 77 -13.03 9.54 -33.19
C ILE A 77 -14.18 10.45 -32.79
N PHE A 78 -15.04 10.01 -31.89
CA PHE A 78 -16.24 10.73 -31.48
C PHE A 78 -16.11 11.43 -30.12
N VAL A 79 -15.09 11.08 -29.33
CA VAL A 79 -14.90 11.56 -27.96
C VAL A 79 -13.49 12.10 -27.77
N ALA A 80 -13.33 12.96 -26.77
CA ALA A 80 -12.05 13.50 -26.34
C ALA A 80 -11.66 12.96 -24.94
N PRO A 81 -10.37 13.03 -24.54
CA PRO A 81 -9.98 12.84 -23.18
C PRO A 81 -10.79 13.72 -22.22
N ASP A 82 -11.05 13.23 -21.01
CA ASP A 82 -11.83 13.88 -19.95
C ASP A 82 -13.32 14.12 -20.30
N GLN A 83 -13.80 13.68 -21.45
CA GLN A 83 -15.21 13.76 -21.83
C GLN A 83 -16.06 12.74 -21.08
N ARG A 84 -17.25 13.16 -20.63
CA ARG A 84 -18.26 12.24 -20.08
C ARG A 84 -18.96 11.50 -21.20
N VAL A 85 -19.17 10.21 -21.00
CA VAL A 85 -19.88 9.31 -21.92
C VAL A 85 -20.93 8.52 -21.18
N GLN A 86 -21.98 8.14 -21.90
CA GLN A 86 -23.00 7.22 -21.43
C GLN A 86 -22.75 5.81 -21.97
N GLU A 87 -23.34 4.82 -21.34
CA GLU A 87 -23.31 3.45 -21.85
C GLU A 87 -23.93 3.42 -23.26
N GLY A 88 -23.23 2.76 -24.20
CA GLY A 88 -23.64 2.66 -25.61
C GLY A 88 -23.13 3.77 -26.53
N ASP A 89 -22.59 4.88 -25.98
CA ASP A 89 -22.03 5.97 -26.80
C ASP A 89 -20.91 5.47 -27.71
N SER A 90 -20.88 5.96 -28.96
CA SER A 90 -19.82 5.66 -29.91
C SER A 90 -18.55 6.42 -29.54
N LEU A 91 -17.43 5.71 -29.44
CA LEU A 91 -16.14 6.27 -29.02
C LEU A 91 -15.19 6.40 -30.20
N VAL A 92 -14.96 5.29 -30.91
CA VAL A 92 -14.07 5.19 -32.06
C VAL A 92 -14.75 4.33 -33.11
N GLU A 93 -14.66 4.75 -34.36
CA GLU A 93 -15.08 3.97 -35.52
C GLU A 93 -13.83 3.55 -36.29
N PHE A 94 -13.77 2.26 -36.61
CA PHE A 94 -12.72 1.70 -37.44
C PHE A 94 -13.16 1.62 -38.90
N GLU A 95 -12.22 1.41 -39.80
CA GLU A 95 -12.49 1.16 -41.20
C GLU A 95 -13.36 -0.09 -41.32
N ARG A 96 -14.63 0.09 -41.82
CA ARG A 96 -15.64 -0.96 -41.79
C ARG A 96 -15.50 -1.97 -42.93
N ALA A 97 -14.95 -1.54 -44.07
CA ALA A 97 -14.94 -2.33 -45.28
C ALA A 97 -14.36 -3.76 -45.10
N PRO A 98 -13.26 -3.98 -44.37
CA PRO A 98 -12.72 -5.34 -44.15
C PRO A 98 -13.70 -6.21 -43.33
N PHE A 99 -14.32 -5.63 -42.30
CA PHE A 99 -15.26 -6.36 -41.43
C PHE A 99 -16.57 -6.67 -42.15
N ASP A 100 -17.07 -5.76 -42.96
CA ASP A 100 -18.29 -5.96 -43.75
C ASP A 100 -18.07 -7.06 -44.81
N ALA A 101 -16.93 -7.05 -45.49
CA ALA A 101 -16.56 -8.08 -46.45
C ALA A 101 -16.38 -9.45 -45.80
N ALA A 102 -15.72 -9.52 -44.65
CA ALA A 102 -15.55 -10.77 -43.89
C ALA A 102 -16.92 -11.34 -43.41
N ALA A 103 -17.81 -10.49 -42.88
CA ALA A 103 -19.13 -10.88 -42.44
C ALA A 103 -19.99 -11.40 -43.62
N GLN A 104 -19.96 -10.74 -44.78
CA GLN A 104 -20.64 -11.17 -45.97
C GLN A 104 -20.13 -12.52 -46.51
N SER A 105 -18.82 -12.69 -46.58
CA SER A 105 -18.16 -13.94 -47.00
C SER A 105 -18.55 -15.11 -46.09
N ALA A 106 -18.47 -14.91 -44.76
CA ALA A 106 -18.84 -15.93 -43.79
C ALA A 106 -20.34 -16.26 -43.84
N ALA A 107 -21.19 -15.28 -44.06
CA ALA A 107 -22.64 -15.52 -44.24
C ALA A 107 -22.93 -16.37 -45.49
N THR A 108 -22.27 -16.08 -46.62
CA THR A 108 -22.41 -16.87 -47.87
C THR A 108 -21.90 -18.28 -47.69
N ALA A 109 -20.79 -18.48 -46.99
CA ALA A 109 -20.23 -19.81 -46.67
C ALA A 109 -21.18 -20.62 -45.76
N LEU A 110 -21.78 -19.97 -44.76
CA LEU A 110 -22.79 -20.59 -43.89
C LEU A 110 -24.02 -21.07 -44.69
N GLU A 111 -24.57 -20.25 -45.57
CA GLU A 111 -25.67 -20.64 -46.40
C GLU A 111 -25.35 -21.84 -47.34
N ALA A 112 -24.11 -21.85 -47.90
CA ALA A 112 -23.65 -22.97 -48.72
C ALA A 112 -23.55 -24.26 -47.89
N ALA A 113 -22.95 -24.21 -46.69
CA ALA A 113 -22.84 -25.33 -45.78
C ALA A 113 -24.22 -25.86 -45.32
N GLN A 114 -25.16 -24.96 -45.04
CA GLN A 114 -26.55 -25.33 -44.69
C GLN A 114 -27.23 -26.13 -45.84
N ARG A 115 -27.11 -25.63 -47.09
CA ARG A 115 -27.66 -26.33 -48.27
C ARG A 115 -27.01 -27.69 -48.48
N THR A 116 -25.67 -27.76 -48.30
CA THR A 116 -24.93 -29.03 -48.45
C THR A 116 -25.34 -30.04 -47.39
N HIS A 117 -25.37 -29.66 -46.13
CA HIS A 117 -25.84 -30.53 -45.03
C HIS A 117 -27.29 -31.01 -45.24
N ALA A 118 -28.21 -30.09 -45.56
CA ALA A 118 -29.61 -30.45 -45.83
C ALA A 118 -29.78 -31.41 -47.00
N ARG A 119 -28.89 -31.32 -48.03
CA ARG A 119 -28.84 -32.25 -49.14
C ARG A 119 -28.30 -33.63 -48.71
N ALA A 120 -27.17 -33.64 -47.97
CA ALA A 120 -26.57 -34.88 -47.46
C ALA A 120 -27.55 -35.68 -46.60
N VAL A 121 -28.24 -35.04 -45.65
CA VAL A 121 -29.26 -35.65 -44.81
C VAL A 121 -30.37 -36.32 -45.63
N ARG A 122 -30.88 -35.62 -46.65
CA ARG A 122 -31.92 -36.20 -47.54
C ARG A 122 -31.44 -37.42 -48.35
N LEU A 123 -30.19 -37.39 -48.85
CA LEU A 123 -29.60 -38.47 -49.61
C LEU A 123 -29.27 -39.69 -48.75
N VAL A 124 -28.86 -39.49 -47.49
CA VAL A 124 -28.67 -40.55 -46.49
C VAL A 124 -30.01 -41.20 -46.18
N GLN A 125 -31.07 -40.41 -45.94
CA GLN A 125 -32.43 -40.91 -45.69
C GLN A 125 -32.99 -41.71 -46.87
N ALA A 126 -32.59 -41.37 -48.11
CA ALA A 126 -32.95 -42.10 -49.33
C ALA A 126 -32.06 -43.34 -49.58
N GLY A 127 -31.11 -43.68 -48.73
CA GLY A 127 -30.16 -44.76 -48.87
C GLY A 127 -29.11 -44.60 -49.97
N ILE A 128 -28.88 -43.34 -50.47
CA ILE A 128 -28.00 -43.05 -51.59
C ILE A 128 -26.57 -42.71 -51.10
N LEU A 129 -26.43 -42.10 -49.93
CA LEU A 129 -25.14 -41.70 -49.32
C LEU A 129 -24.91 -42.43 -48.00
N PRO A 130 -23.65 -42.72 -47.63
CA PRO A 130 -23.30 -43.21 -46.32
C PRO A 130 -23.57 -42.16 -45.22
N GLU A 131 -23.87 -42.57 -44.01
CA GLU A 131 -24.10 -41.70 -42.83
C GLU A 131 -22.91 -40.80 -42.52
N LYS A 132 -21.69 -41.32 -42.76
CA LYS A 132 -20.42 -40.54 -42.61
C LYS A 132 -20.42 -39.25 -43.43
N ASP A 133 -21.03 -39.23 -44.60
CA ASP A 133 -21.06 -38.02 -45.45
C ASP A 133 -21.98 -36.93 -44.85
N SER A 134 -23.05 -37.35 -44.18
CA SER A 134 -23.93 -36.47 -43.42
C SER A 134 -23.19 -35.88 -42.20
N ASP A 135 -22.42 -36.72 -41.47
CA ASP A 135 -21.64 -36.31 -40.31
C ASP A 135 -20.56 -35.32 -40.71
N GLN A 136 -19.89 -35.56 -41.85
CA GLN A 136 -18.91 -34.63 -42.40
C GLN A 136 -19.55 -33.27 -42.75
N ALA A 137 -20.70 -33.29 -43.44
CA ALA A 137 -21.42 -32.07 -43.78
C ALA A 137 -21.96 -31.33 -42.54
N ALA A 138 -22.31 -32.04 -41.46
CA ALA A 138 -22.68 -31.47 -40.19
C ALA A 138 -21.49 -30.75 -39.51
N SER A 139 -20.30 -31.35 -39.55
CA SER A 139 -19.08 -30.73 -39.03
C SER A 139 -18.72 -29.45 -39.81
N GLU A 140 -18.81 -29.46 -41.12
CA GLU A 140 -18.58 -28.30 -41.98
C GLU A 140 -19.58 -27.16 -41.70
N LEU A 141 -20.84 -27.53 -41.48
CA LEU A 141 -21.88 -26.57 -41.07
C LEU A 141 -21.56 -25.93 -39.72
N ALA A 142 -21.14 -26.71 -38.73
CA ALA A 142 -20.77 -26.18 -37.42
C ALA A 142 -19.57 -25.20 -37.49
N GLN A 143 -18.59 -25.52 -38.34
CA GLN A 143 -17.45 -24.63 -38.58
C GLN A 143 -17.90 -23.32 -39.26
N ALA A 144 -18.73 -23.39 -40.28
CA ALA A 144 -19.27 -22.21 -40.97
C ALA A 144 -20.14 -21.35 -40.05
N GLN A 145 -20.91 -21.95 -39.14
CA GLN A 145 -21.69 -21.24 -38.10
C GLN A 145 -20.75 -20.45 -37.16
N ALA A 146 -19.71 -21.10 -36.64
CA ALA A 146 -18.75 -20.45 -35.75
C ALA A 146 -18.05 -19.29 -36.45
N ALA A 147 -17.63 -19.46 -37.71
CA ALA A 147 -17.01 -18.41 -38.50
C ALA A 147 -17.97 -17.22 -38.74
N ALA A 148 -19.22 -17.46 -39.07
CA ALA A 148 -20.23 -16.41 -39.28
C ALA A 148 -20.54 -15.64 -38.01
N VAL A 149 -20.61 -16.30 -36.85
CA VAL A 149 -20.79 -15.62 -35.53
C VAL A 149 -19.62 -14.73 -35.22
N THR A 150 -18.38 -15.22 -35.44
CA THR A 150 -17.16 -14.45 -35.19
C THR A 150 -17.06 -13.22 -36.11
N ALA A 151 -17.33 -13.39 -37.41
CA ALA A 151 -17.28 -12.31 -38.38
C ALA A 151 -18.34 -11.21 -38.09
N ARG A 152 -19.56 -11.59 -37.72
CA ARG A 152 -20.60 -10.65 -37.28
C ARG A 152 -20.23 -9.89 -36.02
N ARG A 153 -19.64 -10.58 -35.04
CA ARG A 153 -19.16 -9.92 -33.83
C ARG A 153 -18.09 -8.88 -34.14
N ASN A 154 -17.11 -9.20 -34.97
CA ASN A 154 -16.07 -8.26 -35.39
C ASN A 154 -16.66 -7.07 -36.17
N GLN A 155 -17.67 -7.28 -37.01
CA GLN A 155 -18.40 -6.22 -37.71
C GLN A 155 -19.09 -5.26 -36.73
N GLN A 156 -19.71 -5.79 -35.67
CA GLN A 156 -20.34 -4.97 -34.62
C GLN A 156 -19.30 -4.17 -33.84
N LEU A 157 -18.14 -4.77 -33.56
CA LEU A 157 -17.01 -4.14 -32.86
C LEU A 157 -16.24 -3.14 -33.75
N ALA A 158 -16.53 -3.03 -35.05
CA ALA A 158 -15.99 -1.99 -35.91
C ALA A 158 -16.37 -0.56 -35.44
N THR A 159 -17.36 -0.44 -34.57
CA THR A 159 -17.62 0.78 -33.79
C THR A 159 -17.46 0.46 -32.31
N LEU A 160 -16.42 0.99 -31.71
CA LEU A 160 -16.14 0.84 -30.29
C LEU A 160 -17.13 1.68 -29.49
N ARG A 161 -17.87 1.05 -28.59
CA ARG A 161 -18.89 1.72 -27.76
C ARG A 161 -18.53 1.64 -26.29
N ALA A 162 -18.99 2.62 -25.52
CA ALA A 162 -18.83 2.65 -24.07
C ALA A 162 -19.63 1.52 -23.41
N PRO A 163 -19.02 0.62 -22.65
CA PRO A 163 -19.73 -0.46 -21.94
C PRO A 163 -20.33 0.00 -20.62
N LEU A 164 -19.99 1.21 -20.16
CA LEU A 164 -20.49 1.82 -18.93
C LEU A 164 -20.50 3.34 -19.05
N ALA A 165 -21.32 3.99 -18.26
CA ALA A 165 -21.30 5.45 -18.12
C ALA A 165 -20.08 5.88 -17.28
N GLY A 166 -19.38 6.93 -17.71
CA GLY A 166 -18.18 7.38 -17.01
C GLY A 166 -17.47 8.54 -17.71
N VAL A 167 -16.18 8.65 -17.46
CA VAL A 167 -15.30 9.65 -18.08
C VAL A 167 -14.18 8.93 -18.83
N VAL A 168 -13.83 9.42 -20.00
CA VAL A 168 -12.67 8.93 -20.77
C VAL A 168 -11.39 9.35 -20.03
N THR A 169 -10.75 8.41 -19.36
CA THR A 169 -9.54 8.69 -18.56
C THR A 169 -8.26 8.65 -19.39
N ARG A 170 -8.29 7.91 -20.51
CA ARG A 170 -7.17 7.81 -21.42
C ARG A 170 -7.68 7.55 -22.84
N MET A 171 -7.02 8.19 -23.81
CA MET A 171 -7.23 7.95 -25.21
C MET A 171 -5.90 7.91 -25.93
N THR A 172 -5.64 6.82 -26.64
CA THR A 172 -4.45 6.61 -27.46
C THR A 172 -4.79 6.48 -28.95
N ALA A 173 -6.10 6.47 -29.28
CA ALA A 173 -6.55 6.41 -30.66
C ALA A 173 -6.16 7.69 -31.41
N VAL A 174 -5.54 7.51 -32.59
CA VAL A 174 -5.16 8.60 -33.53
C VAL A 174 -5.85 8.35 -34.85
N LEU A 175 -6.46 9.39 -35.42
CA LEU A 175 -7.16 9.30 -36.69
C LEU A 175 -6.22 8.80 -37.81
N GLY A 176 -6.65 7.79 -38.56
CA GLY A 176 -5.86 7.19 -39.64
C GLY A 176 -4.77 6.22 -39.20
N ALA A 177 -4.49 6.08 -37.89
CA ALA A 177 -3.50 5.14 -37.40
C ALA A 177 -3.96 3.69 -37.58
N SER A 178 -3.02 2.80 -37.87
CA SER A 178 -3.22 1.36 -37.80
C SER A 178 -3.15 0.90 -36.37
N VAL A 179 -4.10 0.09 -35.93
CA VAL A 179 -4.27 -0.40 -34.57
C VAL A 179 -4.58 -1.90 -34.58
N ASP A 180 -4.35 -2.57 -33.45
CA ASP A 180 -4.65 -3.98 -33.27
C ASP A 180 -5.32 -4.24 -31.89
N ALA A 181 -5.62 -5.51 -31.63
CA ALA A 181 -6.28 -5.91 -30.39
C ALA A 181 -5.36 -5.88 -29.15
N SER A 182 -4.07 -5.72 -29.30
CA SER A 182 -3.08 -5.80 -28.21
C SER A 182 -2.99 -4.51 -27.39
N GLN A 183 -3.41 -3.39 -27.97
CA GLN A 183 -3.28 -2.07 -27.33
C GLN A 183 -4.63 -1.47 -26.98
N PRO A 184 -4.87 -1.10 -25.70
CA PRO A 184 -6.07 -0.36 -25.34
C PRO A 184 -6.04 1.04 -25.95
N LEU A 185 -7.12 1.38 -26.65
CA LEU A 185 -7.28 2.67 -27.33
C LEU A 185 -8.03 3.69 -26.50
N VAL A 186 -9.01 3.23 -25.71
CA VAL A 186 -9.84 4.08 -24.86
C VAL A 186 -10.00 3.41 -23.51
N GLN A 187 -9.82 4.21 -22.46
CA GLN A 187 -10.08 3.81 -21.09
C GLN A 187 -11.21 4.68 -20.53
N ILE A 188 -12.21 4.04 -19.93
CA ILE A 188 -13.36 4.70 -19.32
C ILE A 188 -13.44 4.28 -17.86
N ALA A 189 -13.69 5.21 -16.97
CA ALA A 189 -13.94 4.94 -15.57
C ALA A 189 -15.07 5.77 -15.02
N ASP A 190 -15.81 5.21 -14.07
CA ASP A 190 -16.83 5.93 -13.31
C ASP A 190 -16.15 6.72 -12.16
N PRO A 191 -16.17 8.06 -12.21
CA PRO A 191 -15.55 8.88 -11.18
C PRO A 191 -16.30 8.86 -9.84
N ALA A 192 -17.51 8.31 -9.78
CA ALA A 192 -18.26 8.15 -8.54
C ALA A 192 -17.92 6.84 -7.79
N ALA A 193 -17.34 5.88 -8.49
CA ALA A 193 -17.02 4.56 -7.96
C ALA A 193 -15.51 4.36 -7.83
N LEU A 194 -14.90 5.02 -6.85
CA LEU A 194 -13.46 4.99 -6.60
C LEU A 194 -13.15 4.23 -5.30
N ASP A 195 -12.04 3.51 -5.33
CA ASP A 195 -11.40 2.90 -4.17
C ASP A 195 -9.95 3.42 -4.09
N ILE A 196 -9.33 3.22 -2.94
CA ILE A 196 -7.91 3.50 -2.74
C ILE A 196 -7.19 2.18 -2.54
N VAL A 197 -6.11 1.98 -3.26
CA VAL A 197 -5.24 0.82 -3.09
C VAL A 197 -3.94 1.30 -2.43
N CYS A 198 -3.71 0.82 -1.21
CA CYS A 198 -2.49 1.06 -0.46
C CYS A 198 -1.59 -0.17 -0.52
N ASN A 199 -0.29 0.04 -0.59
CA ASN A 199 0.70 -1.01 -0.48
C ASN A 199 1.35 -0.94 0.90
N VAL A 200 1.23 -2.02 1.68
CA VAL A 200 1.78 -2.13 3.03
C VAL A 200 2.74 -3.31 3.13
N SER A 201 3.62 -3.28 4.12
CA SER A 201 4.49 -4.44 4.39
C SER A 201 3.68 -5.66 4.85
N PRO A 202 4.15 -6.90 4.63
CA PRO A 202 3.46 -8.10 5.10
C PRO A 202 3.25 -8.12 6.63
N ALA A 203 4.20 -7.55 7.39
CA ALA A 203 4.09 -7.45 8.85
C ALA A 203 2.98 -6.48 9.30
N GLU A 204 2.76 -5.40 8.56
CA GLU A 204 1.65 -4.47 8.80
C GLU A 204 0.33 -5.07 8.32
N ALA A 205 0.32 -5.72 7.15
CA ALA A 205 -0.86 -6.38 6.60
C ALA A 205 -1.45 -7.43 7.55
N ALA A 206 -0.61 -8.16 8.28
CA ALA A 206 -1.03 -9.14 9.28
C ALA A 206 -1.87 -8.54 10.44
N ARG A 207 -1.82 -7.22 10.61
CA ARG A 207 -2.59 -6.49 11.65
C ARG A 207 -3.87 -5.86 11.10
N LEU A 208 -4.07 -5.88 9.79
CA LEU A 208 -5.20 -5.25 9.11
C LEU A 208 -6.33 -6.23 8.89
N GLN A 209 -7.55 -5.75 9.05
CA GLN A 209 -8.76 -6.54 8.82
C GLN A 209 -9.77 -5.75 7.98
N ALA A 210 -10.60 -6.47 7.24
CA ALA A 210 -11.75 -5.87 6.60
C ALA A 210 -12.68 -5.27 7.67
N GLY A 211 -13.11 -4.03 7.46
CA GLY A 211 -13.89 -3.28 8.45
C GLY A 211 -13.08 -2.23 9.22
N ASP A 212 -11.76 -2.26 9.19
CA ASP A 212 -10.90 -1.25 9.83
C ASP A 212 -11.21 0.14 9.30
N SER A 213 -11.34 1.10 10.21
CA SER A 213 -11.60 2.50 9.87
C SER A 213 -10.35 3.19 9.38
N VAL A 214 -10.50 3.99 8.33
CA VAL A 214 -9.38 4.69 7.70
C VAL A 214 -9.68 6.19 7.65
N ALA A 215 -8.73 6.99 8.11
CA ALA A 215 -8.70 8.43 7.85
C ALA A 215 -7.77 8.69 6.66
N LEU A 216 -8.26 9.45 5.69
CA LEU A 216 -7.56 9.77 4.45
C LEU A 216 -7.21 11.26 4.42
N SER A 217 -6.00 11.58 3.98
CA SER A 217 -5.53 12.96 3.84
C SER A 217 -4.70 13.13 2.56
N THR A 218 -4.57 14.37 2.08
CA THR A 218 -3.72 14.69 0.91
C THR A 218 -2.28 15.02 1.30
N GLY A 219 -2.00 15.23 2.58
CA GLY A 219 -0.67 15.54 3.10
C GLY A 219 -0.31 14.65 4.29
N GLU A 220 0.97 14.40 4.45
CA GLU A 220 1.50 13.57 5.54
C GLU A 220 1.32 14.26 6.91
N THR A 221 1.35 15.57 6.94
CA THR A 221 1.57 16.38 8.16
C THR A 221 0.32 17.11 8.65
N ALA A 222 -0.83 17.02 8.01
CA ALA A 222 -2.04 17.75 8.43
C ALA A 222 -3.04 16.83 9.13
N PRO A 223 -3.00 16.70 10.47
CA PRO A 223 -4.08 16.01 11.20
C PRO A 223 -5.40 16.78 11.19
N GLY A 224 -5.41 18.00 10.63
CA GLY A 224 -6.54 18.93 10.73
C GLY A 224 -7.53 18.96 9.58
N ASP A 225 -7.23 18.38 8.43
CA ASP A 225 -8.14 18.37 7.29
C ASP A 225 -8.29 16.94 6.74
N PRO A 226 -9.10 16.08 7.39
CA PRO A 226 -9.35 14.75 6.85
C PRO A 226 -10.11 14.91 5.53
N LEU A 227 -9.45 14.53 4.43
CA LEU A 227 -10.05 14.53 3.10
C LEU A 227 -11.39 13.78 3.10
N THR A 228 -11.41 12.66 3.83
CA THR A 228 -12.57 11.81 4.01
C THR A 228 -12.25 10.64 4.95
N SER A 229 -13.27 9.88 5.31
CA SER A 229 -13.15 8.59 5.97
C SER A 229 -13.42 7.45 5.00
N GLY A 230 -12.76 6.34 5.20
CA GLY A 230 -12.94 5.10 4.45
C GLY A 230 -12.99 3.90 5.37
N VAL A 231 -13.16 2.74 4.75
CA VAL A 231 -13.15 1.44 5.44
C VAL A 231 -12.32 0.47 4.59
N VAL A 232 -11.49 -0.32 5.24
CA VAL A 232 -10.79 -1.44 4.59
C VAL A 232 -11.83 -2.45 4.11
N THR A 233 -11.86 -2.71 2.81
CA THR A 233 -12.77 -3.70 2.22
C THR A 233 -12.09 -5.04 1.96
N GLY A 234 -10.76 -5.05 1.87
CA GLY A 234 -10.01 -6.27 1.69
C GLY A 234 -8.51 -6.06 1.81
N VAL A 235 -7.85 -7.08 2.30
CA VAL A 235 -6.39 -7.21 2.33
C VAL A 235 -6.03 -8.37 1.41
N ALA A 236 -5.11 -8.13 0.47
CA ALA A 236 -4.71 -9.17 -0.48
C ALA A 236 -4.08 -10.36 0.24
N ALA A 237 -4.43 -11.56 -0.17
CA ALA A 237 -3.85 -12.80 0.35
C ALA A 237 -2.45 -13.10 -0.22
N VAL A 238 -2.04 -12.35 -1.25
CA VAL A 238 -0.78 -12.56 -1.98
C VAL A 238 0.10 -11.34 -1.83
N VAL A 239 1.39 -11.58 -1.61
CA VAL A 239 2.43 -10.55 -1.64
C VAL A 239 2.85 -10.34 -3.10
N ASP A 240 2.81 -9.12 -3.57
CA ASP A 240 3.32 -8.77 -4.89
C ASP A 240 4.84 -9.00 -4.96
N SER A 241 5.29 -9.77 -5.95
CA SER A 241 6.68 -10.21 -6.08
C SER A 241 7.66 -9.08 -6.42
N VAL A 242 7.16 -8.01 -7.05
CA VAL A 242 7.98 -6.87 -7.48
C VAL A 242 8.12 -5.86 -6.35
N SER A 243 7.01 -5.41 -5.80
CA SER A 243 6.99 -4.41 -4.71
C SER A 243 7.25 -5.01 -3.33
N ARG A 244 7.13 -6.35 -3.17
CA ARG A 244 7.16 -7.08 -1.89
C ARG A 244 6.14 -6.56 -0.87
N ALA A 245 5.06 -5.99 -1.35
CA ALA A 245 4.01 -5.40 -0.56
C ALA A 245 2.70 -6.19 -0.68
N VAL A 246 1.82 -5.97 0.27
CA VAL A 246 0.45 -6.49 0.27
C VAL A 246 -0.48 -5.34 -0.07
N ALA A 247 -1.32 -5.54 -1.08
CA ALA A 247 -2.32 -4.55 -1.47
C ALA A 247 -3.50 -4.54 -0.49
N VAL A 248 -3.83 -3.37 0.03
CA VAL A 248 -4.98 -3.13 0.89
C VAL A 248 -5.96 -2.22 0.15
N ARG A 249 -7.18 -2.68 -0.03
CA ARG A 249 -8.24 -1.93 -0.68
C ARG A 249 -9.10 -1.21 0.34
N ILE A 250 -9.27 0.08 0.14
CA ILE A 250 -10.05 0.96 1.01
C ILE A 250 -11.19 1.55 0.20
N HIS A 251 -12.40 1.37 0.69
CA HIS A 251 -13.58 2.03 0.14
C HIS A 251 -13.75 3.41 0.76
N VAL A 252 -13.90 4.42 -0.09
CA VAL A 252 -14.13 5.81 0.33
C VAL A 252 -15.62 6.05 0.51
N ARG A 253 -16.05 6.48 1.69
CA ARG A 253 -17.49 6.65 1.98
C ARG A 253 -18.07 7.92 1.36
N ARG A 254 -17.47 9.07 1.59
CA ARG A 254 -17.91 10.38 1.04
C ARG A 254 -16.71 11.29 0.98
N PRO A 255 -16.09 11.47 -0.18
CA PRO A 255 -14.96 12.38 -0.29
C PRO A 255 -15.45 13.83 -0.08
N GLY A 256 -14.72 14.59 0.73
CA GLY A 256 -15.01 16.02 0.95
C GLY A 256 -14.81 16.87 -0.31
N ARG A 257 -14.04 16.35 -1.28
CA ARG A 257 -13.87 16.87 -2.64
C ARG A 257 -13.81 15.73 -3.65
N ALA A 258 -13.93 16.07 -4.92
CA ALA A 258 -13.70 15.09 -5.99
C ALA A 258 -12.26 14.56 -5.96
N LEU A 259 -12.11 13.24 -5.90
CA LEU A 259 -10.84 12.55 -6.04
C LEU A 259 -10.54 12.31 -7.52
N ARG A 260 -9.26 12.35 -7.89
CA ARG A 260 -8.83 12.06 -9.25
C ARG A 260 -8.21 10.67 -9.31
N ILE A 261 -8.52 9.92 -10.34
CA ILE A 261 -7.90 8.62 -10.60
C ILE A 261 -6.39 8.83 -10.78
N GLY A 262 -5.57 8.01 -10.10
CA GLY A 262 -4.13 8.16 -10.06
C GLY A 262 -3.61 9.10 -8.97
N GLU A 263 -4.49 9.80 -8.26
CA GLU A 263 -4.09 10.68 -7.15
C GLU A 263 -3.52 9.86 -5.98
N SER A 264 -2.41 10.34 -5.41
CA SER A 264 -1.84 9.75 -4.20
C SER A 264 -2.48 10.34 -2.96
N VAL A 265 -2.84 9.49 -2.02
CA VAL A 265 -3.45 9.86 -0.74
C VAL A 265 -2.75 9.14 0.42
N PHE A 266 -2.70 9.79 1.58
CA PHE A 266 -2.19 9.20 2.81
C PHE A 266 -3.34 8.55 3.57
N ALA A 267 -3.16 7.29 3.94
CA ALA A 267 -4.12 6.50 4.69
C ALA A 267 -3.58 6.22 6.10
N ARG A 268 -4.40 6.52 7.11
CA ARG A 268 -4.17 6.15 8.51
C ARG A 268 -5.22 5.14 8.90
N ILE A 269 -4.84 3.88 8.95
CA ILE A 269 -5.72 2.74 9.20
C ILE A 269 -5.67 2.41 10.69
N VAL A 270 -6.80 2.47 11.37
CA VAL A 270 -6.90 2.11 12.80
C VAL A 270 -7.13 0.62 12.90
N THR A 271 -6.12 -0.11 13.40
CA THR A 271 -6.14 -1.58 13.49
C THR A 271 -6.67 -2.09 14.81
N ALA A 272 -6.48 -1.34 15.87
CA ALA A 272 -6.97 -1.68 17.20
C ALA A 272 -7.03 -0.43 18.08
N ILE A 273 -7.93 -0.45 19.06
CA ILE A 273 -7.97 0.56 20.11
C ILE A 273 -7.75 -0.16 21.45
N ALA A 274 -6.60 0.11 22.07
CA ALA A 274 -6.32 -0.33 23.43
C ALA A 274 -7.00 0.64 24.41
N PRO A 275 -8.05 0.25 25.15
CA PRO A 275 -8.88 1.20 25.91
C PRO A 275 -8.15 1.81 27.12
N ARG A 276 -7.14 1.11 27.64
CA ARG A 276 -6.33 1.51 28.82
C ARG A 276 -4.85 1.26 28.58
N ALA A 277 -4.31 1.83 27.52
CA ALA A 277 -2.87 1.73 27.23
C ALA A 277 -2.09 2.69 28.16
N VAL A 278 -1.02 2.21 28.76
CA VAL A 278 -0.03 3.09 29.42
C VAL A 278 0.73 3.82 28.35
N THR A 279 0.64 5.15 28.35
CA THR A 279 1.26 6.00 27.33
C THR A 279 2.20 7.01 27.94
N ILE A 280 3.31 7.25 27.26
CA ILE A 280 4.30 8.29 27.59
C ILE A 280 4.59 9.15 26.36
N PRO A 281 5.10 10.37 26.51
CA PRO A 281 5.63 11.13 25.39
C PRO A 281 6.78 10.39 24.69
N VAL A 282 6.85 10.48 23.35
CA VAL A 282 7.96 9.87 22.56
C VAL A 282 9.33 10.34 23.05
N ALA A 283 9.43 11.58 23.53
CA ALA A 283 10.66 12.17 24.04
C ALA A 283 11.22 11.49 25.31
N ALA A 284 10.39 10.68 26.02
CA ALA A 284 10.84 9.93 27.17
C ALA A 284 11.50 8.58 26.83
N LEU A 285 11.41 8.16 25.57
CA LEU A 285 11.91 6.88 25.11
C LEU A 285 13.37 7.00 24.68
N VAL A 286 14.25 6.23 25.28
CA VAL A 286 15.67 6.18 25.00
C VAL A 286 16.03 4.81 24.46
N PRO A 287 16.80 4.69 23.35
CA PRO A 287 17.30 3.39 22.90
C PRO A 287 18.18 2.74 23.98
N ALA A 288 18.08 1.44 24.14
CA ALA A 288 18.94 0.71 25.05
C ALA A 288 20.40 0.71 24.55
N PRO A 289 21.42 0.75 25.46
CA PRO A 289 22.83 0.84 25.07
C PRO A 289 23.34 -0.32 24.23
N ASP A 290 22.73 -1.51 24.38
CA ASP A 290 23.02 -2.74 23.62
C ASP A 290 22.44 -2.70 22.20
N GLY A 291 21.66 -1.65 21.86
CA GLY A 291 20.95 -1.53 20.58
C GLY A 291 19.70 -2.39 20.46
N GLU A 292 19.39 -3.20 21.47
CA GLU A 292 18.21 -4.07 21.48
C GLU A 292 17.13 -3.50 22.43
N GLY A 293 16.12 -2.83 21.90
CA GLY A 293 14.96 -2.36 22.68
C GLY A 293 15.04 -0.91 23.13
N PHE A 294 14.22 -0.59 24.11
CA PHE A 294 14.05 0.76 24.63
C PHE A 294 14.05 0.78 26.16
N GLN A 295 14.47 1.88 26.71
CA GLN A 295 14.46 2.16 28.15
C GLN A 295 13.86 3.53 28.43
N VAL A 296 13.41 3.71 29.67
CA VAL A 296 12.92 4.97 30.21
C VAL A 296 13.61 5.23 31.55
N PHE A 297 13.72 6.49 31.93
CA PHE A 297 14.17 6.89 33.26
C PHE A 297 12.94 7.21 34.13
N VAL A 298 12.66 6.37 35.08
CA VAL A 298 11.55 6.54 36.04
C VAL A 298 12.06 7.31 37.24
N VAL A 299 11.37 8.38 37.62
CA VAL A 299 11.73 9.22 38.76
C VAL A 299 10.93 8.78 39.99
N ASP A 300 11.63 8.40 41.06
CA ASP A 300 11.05 8.01 42.32
C ASP A 300 10.59 9.19 43.18
N SER A 301 10.03 8.92 44.35
CA SER A 301 9.59 9.93 45.31
C SER A 301 10.74 10.77 45.88
N GLY A 302 11.98 10.29 45.83
CA GLY A 302 13.22 10.97 46.22
C GLY A 302 13.80 11.85 45.13
N SER A 303 13.14 11.95 43.95
CA SER A 303 13.63 12.63 42.76
C SER A 303 14.89 12.01 42.16
N VAL A 304 15.05 10.69 42.33
CA VAL A 304 16.16 9.91 41.74
C VAL A 304 15.63 9.19 40.51
N ALA A 305 16.39 9.25 39.41
CA ALA A 305 16.05 8.58 38.15
C ALA A 305 16.61 7.14 38.13
N HIS A 306 15.76 6.20 37.85
CA HIS A 306 16.11 4.79 37.69
C HIS A 306 15.87 4.35 36.26
N VAL A 307 16.89 3.75 35.62
CA VAL A 307 16.74 3.18 34.29
C VAL A 307 15.87 1.93 34.35
N ARG A 308 14.91 1.83 33.41
CA ARG A 308 14.03 0.68 33.31
C ARG A 308 13.79 0.30 31.86
N SER A 309 14.06 -0.95 31.52
CA SER A 309 13.75 -1.48 30.21
C SER A 309 12.22 -1.56 30.00
N VAL A 310 11.75 -1.19 28.81
CA VAL A 310 10.33 -1.18 28.48
C VAL A 310 10.08 -1.86 27.14
N THR A 311 8.95 -2.56 27.06
CA THR A 311 8.47 -3.07 25.78
C THR A 311 7.49 -2.06 25.18
N VAL A 312 7.83 -1.60 23.98
CA VAL A 312 7.04 -0.60 23.23
C VAL A 312 5.99 -1.29 22.39
N GLY A 313 4.78 -0.75 22.39
CA GLY A 313 3.68 -1.17 21.53
C GLY A 313 3.50 -0.22 20.33
N GLY A 314 2.31 0.33 20.20
CA GLY A 314 1.99 1.33 19.17
C GLY A 314 2.71 2.65 19.39
N ARG A 315 3.02 3.35 18.28
CA ARG A 315 3.65 4.67 18.31
C ARG A 315 2.81 5.67 17.55
N SER A 316 2.57 6.82 18.16
CA SER A 316 1.94 7.99 17.55
C SER A 316 3.00 9.10 17.36
N GLU A 317 2.63 10.24 16.82
CA GLU A 317 3.54 11.38 16.62
C GLU A 317 4.11 11.92 17.92
N SER A 318 3.28 12.00 18.96
CA SER A 318 3.65 12.60 20.25
C SER A 318 3.77 11.60 21.40
N THR A 319 3.20 10.40 21.25
CA THR A 319 3.07 9.43 22.36
C THR A 319 3.36 8.01 21.90
N VAL A 320 3.81 7.22 22.85
CA VAL A 320 4.13 5.79 22.70
C VAL A 320 3.33 4.98 23.71
N GLU A 321 2.80 3.86 23.26
CA GLU A 321 2.19 2.83 24.11
C GLU A 321 3.28 1.96 24.71
N ILE A 322 3.22 1.74 26.02
CA ILE A 322 4.11 0.82 26.75
C ILE A 322 3.33 -0.43 27.09
N LEU A 323 3.80 -1.56 26.62
CA LEU A 323 3.16 -2.87 26.86
C LEU A 323 3.58 -3.48 28.19
N SER A 324 4.84 -3.27 28.59
CA SER A 324 5.38 -3.76 29.85
C SER A 324 6.56 -2.91 30.33
N GLY A 325 6.85 -2.95 31.63
CA GLY A 325 7.97 -2.24 32.25
C GLY A 325 7.59 -0.90 32.90
N LEU A 326 6.36 -0.38 32.69
CA LEU A 326 5.91 0.89 33.29
C LEU A 326 4.45 0.83 33.72
N GLN A 327 4.11 1.48 34.82
CA GLN A 327 2.74 1.59 35.33
C GLN A 327 2.19 3.01 35.14
N ALA A 328 0.86 3.10 35.04
CA ALA A 328 0.20 4.40 35.00
C ALA A 328 0.42 5.15 36.34
N GLY A 329 0.73 6.42 36.25
CA GLY A 329 1.05 7.29 37.41
C GLY A 329 2.53 7.42 37.70
N GLU A 330 3.40 6.55 37.16
CA GLU A 330 4.85 6.71 37.30
C GLU A 330 5.34 7.91 36.50
N ILE A 331 6.34 8.60 37.02
CA ILE A 331 6.90 9.81 36.43
C ILE A 331 8.13 9.41 35.60
N VAL A 332 8.17 9.83 34.34
CA VAL A 332 9.28 9.55 33.42
C VAL A 332 9.96 10.86 32.98
N VAL A 333 11.26 10.79 32.75
CA VAL A 333 12.03 11.92 32.19
C VAL A 333 11.72 12.02 30.68
N THR A 334 11.42 13.24 30.21
CA THR A 334 11.08 13.50 28.82
C THR A 334 12.13 14.29 28.04
N SER A 335 12.69 15.32 28.65
CA SER A 335 13.73 16.15 28.04
C SER A 335 15.03 16.01 28.78
N GLY A 336 16.13 15.80 28.07
CA GLY A 336 17.43 15.55 28.68
C GLY A 336 17.67 14.09 29.07
N ALA A 337 16.78 13.17 28.73
CA ALA A 337 16.87 11.75 29.06
C ALA A 337 18.18 11.08 28.60
N TYR A 338 18.76 11.51 27.48
CA TYR A 338 20.05 11.01 26.99
C TYR A 338 21.25 11.38 27.88
N GLY A 339 21.13 12.41 28.73
CA GLY A 339 22.17 12.85 29.65
C GLY A 339 21.98 12.39 31.10
N VAL A 340 20.93 11.61 31.36
CA VAL A 340 20.63 11.10 32.70
C VAL A 340 21.31 9.74 32.90
N ALA A 341 22.13 9.64 33.94
CA ALA A 341 22.66 8.36 34.40
C ALA A 341 21.71 7.72 35.41
N ASP A 342 21.80 6.41 35.55
CA ASP A 342 21.07 5.68 36.60
C ASP A 342 21.52 6.20 37.98
N GLY A 343 20.55 6.47 38.87
CA GLY A 343 20.80 7.07 40.18
C GLY A 343 20.98 8.58 40.18
N ALA A 344 20.87 9.26 39.04
CA ALA A 344 20.97 10.73 38.97
C ALA A 344 19.77 11.42 39.66
N ARG A 345 20.07 12.53 40.37
CA ARG A 345 19.04 13.36 40.99
C ARG A 345 18.41 14.32 40.00
N ILE A 346 17.11 14.26 39.81
CA ILE A 346 16.38 15.11 38.86
C ILE A 346 15.87 16.37 39.55
N VAL A 347 16.27 17.52 39.04
CA VAL A 347 15.66 18.81 39.36
C VAL A 347 14.66 19.12 38.22
N ARG A 348 13.39 19.24 38.58
CA ARG A 348 12.35 19.56 37.61
C ARG A 348 12.55 20.95 37.03
N SER A 349 12.84 21.02 35.75
CA SER A 349 12.83 22.30 35.02
C SER A 349 11.38 22.64 34.66
N PRO A 350 10.92 23.89 34.82
CA PRO A 350 9.59 24.29 34.41
C PRO A 350 9.42 24.05 32.91
N SER A 351 8.28 23.47 32.52
CA SER A 351 7.93 23.29 31.11
C SER A 351 7.81 24.65 30.45
N VAL A 352 8.68 24.95 29.51
CA VAL A 352 8.46 26.04 28.57
C VAL A 352 7.39 25.56 27.59
N ALA A 353 6.17 25.96 27.83
CA ALA A 353 5.10 25.78 26.85
C ALA A 353 5.48 26.60 25.59
N ARG A 354 5.68 25.90 24.48
CA ARG A 354 5.78 26.48 23.14
C ARG A 354 4.48 26.25 22.38
#